data_6fc68b156b1a2691896381ade2060a02
#
_entry.id   6fc68b156b1a2691896381ade2060a02
#
_cell.length_a   1.000
_cell.length_b   1.000
_cell.length_c   1.000
_cell.angle_alpha   90.00
_cell.angle_beta   90.00
_cell.angle_gamma   90.00
#
_symmetry.space_group_name_H-M   'P 1'
#
loop_
_entity.id
_entity.type
_entity.pdbx_description
1 polymer ?
#
loop_
_entity_poly.entity_id
_entity_poly.type
_entity_poly.pdbx_seq_one_letter_code
_entity_poly.pdbx_strand_id
1 'polypeptide(L)'
;MSVLLIRVRCVGTYKTSDFRKGLKVQIDGEPYLMTEMQFVKPGKGNAMYKCKLKSLTRGTVLQRTYKGGDTLESADVEETAVQYLYRQMDTFVFMNKTSFEQYELTKEQVDDNWVYLKDGMDCQMVLFNGLPITLTPPNHVELKVEYCEPGVRGDTATNVTKTVKAETGGEFIVPSFINMGDIIRIDTRTGEYLGRTSS
;
A
#
# COMPACT_ATOMS: atom_id res chain seq x y z
N MET A 1 -26.40 -12.05 -18.91
CA MET A 1 -25.55 -13.21 -18.56
C MET A 1 -24.16 -12.91 -19.08
N SER A 2 -23.32 -12.36 -18.23
CA SER A 2 -21.92 -12.06 -18.56
C SER A 2 -21.07 -13.24 -18.11
N VAL A 3 -20.47 -13.93 -19.09
CA VAL A 3 -19.57 -15.06 -18.82
C VAL A 3 -18.28 -14.49 -18.27
N LEU A 4 -18.08 -14.63 -16.96
CA LEU A 4 -16.82 -14.34 -16.28
C LEU A 4 -15.77 -15.31 -16.82
N LEU A 5 -14.96 -14.88 -17.78
CA LEU A 5 -13.80 -15.63 -18.24
C LEU A 5 -12.78 -15.64 -17.10
N ILE A 6 -12.86 -16.64 -16.25
CA ILE A 6 -11.78 -16.93 -15.27
C ILE A 6 -10.56 -17.30 -16.10
N ARG A 7 -9.65 -16.37 -16.31
CA ARG A 7 -8.31 -16.66 -16.81
C ARG A 7 -7.60 -17.48 -15.74
N VAL A 8 -7.67 -18.79 -15.85
CA VAL A 8 -6.78 -19.69 -15.09
C VAL A 8 -5.36 -19.45 -15.60
N ARG A 9 -4.66 -18.51 -14.97
CA ARG A 9 -3.20 -18.39 -15.15
C ARG A 9 -2.58 -19.59 -14.46
N CYS A 10 -1.70 -20.31 -15.17
CA CYS A 10 -0.95 -21.43 -14.61
C CYS A 10 -0.15 -20.94 -13.41
N VAL A 11 -0.56 -21.35 -12.21
CA VAL A 11 0.22 -21.17 -10.99
C VAL A 11 1.48 -22.02 -11.16
N GLY A 12 2.62 -21.39 -11.39
CA GLY A 12 3.91 -22.08 -11.49
C GLY A 12 4.38 -22.51 -10.10
N THR A 13 5.30 -23.47 -10.06
CA THR A 13 5.92 -23.94 -8.82
C THR A 13 7.41 -23.58 -8.84
N TYR A 14 7.90 -22.91 -7.79
CA TYR A 14 9.31 -22.61 -7.61
C TYR A 14 9.99 -23.72 -6.80
N LYS A 15 11.13 -24.19 -7.26
CA LYS A 15 12.03 -25.06 -6.50
C LYS A 15 12.93 -24.21 -5.60
N THR A 16 13.49 -24.80 -4.56
CA THR A 16 14.44 -24.11 -3.67
C THR A 16 15.65 -23.51 -4.38
N SER A 17 16.03 -24.07 -5.56
CA SER A 17 17.07 -23.47 -6.44
C SER A 17 16.71 -22.11 -7.00
N ASP A 18 15.41 -21.80 -7.10
CA ASP A 18 14.88 -20.58 -7.71
C ASP A 18 14.65 -19.48 -6.67
N PHE A 19 14.82 -19.81 -5.39
CA PHE A 19 14.55 -18.88 -4.29
C PHE A 19 15.49 -17.69 -4.32
N ARG A 20 14.90 -16.49 -4.34
CA ARG A 20 15.62 -15.22 -4.35
C ARG A 20 14.75 -14.11 -3.75
N LYS A 21 15.39 -13.05 -3.31
CA LYS A 21 14.68 -11.83 -2.89
C LYS A 21 13.81 -11.30 -4.05
N GLY A 22 12.59 -10.86 -3.71
CA GLY A 22 11.62 -10.36 -4.68
C GLY A 22 10.69 -11.42 -5.26
N LEU A 23 10.87 -12.71 -4.92
CA LEU A 23 9.99 -13.77 -5.36
C LEU A 23 8.61 -13.66 -4.69
N LYS A 24 7.54 -13.71 -5.48
CA LYS A 24 6.16 -13.71 -5.01
C LYS A 24 5.67 -15.16 -4.97
N VAL A 25 5.31 -15.63 -3.79
CA VAL A 25 4.93 -17.04 -3.52
C VAL A 25 3.61 -17.10 -2.78
N GLN A 26 2.88 -18.19 -2.97
CA GLN A 26 1.64 -18.45 -2.25
C GLN A 26 1.89 -19.49 -1.15
N ILE A 27 1.39 -19.22 0.04
CA ILE A 27 1.46 -20.10 1.20
C ILE A 27 0.11 -20.09 1.89
N ASP A 28 -0.50 -21.24 2.04
CA ASP A 28 -1.81 -21.41 2.68
C ASP A 28 -2.91 -20.50 2.06
N GLY A 29 -2.84 -20.28 0.73
CA GLY A 29 -3.78 -19.42 0.00
C GLY A 29 -3.49 -17.91 0.06
N GLU A 30 -2.48 -17.48 0.81
CA GLU A 30 -2.10 -16.07 0.94
C GLU A 30 -0.82 -15.74 0.13
N PRO A 31 -0.73 -14.57 -0.48
CA PRO A 31 0.45 -14.13 -1.23
C PRO A 31 1.52 -13.53 -0.31
N TYR A 32 2.75 -13.95 -0.52
CA TYR A 32 3.93 -13.46 0.21
C TYR A 32 5.01 -12.99 -0.75
N LEU A 33 5.72 -11.94 -0.35
CA LEU A 33 6.95 -11.48 -0.97
C LEU A 33 8.15 -12.03 -0.20
N MET A 34 9.06 -12.73 -0.85
CA MET A 34 10.32 -13.16 -0.25
C MET A 34 11.26 -11.95 -0.13
N THR A 35 11.42 -11.44 1.08
CA THR A 35 12.23 -10.23 1.35
C THR A 35 13.70 -10.56 1.56
N GLU A 36 13.98 -11.77 2.06
CA GLU A 36 15.35 -12.24 2.33
C GLU A 36 15.41 -13.76 2.13
N MET A 37 16.54 -14.24 1.59
CA MET A 37 16.85 -15.65 1.50
C MET A 37 18.32 -15.88 1.85
N GLN A 38 18.56 -16.84 2.74
CA GLN A 38 19.89 -17.27 3.14
C GLN A 38 20.04 -18.77 2.88
N PHE A 39 21.02 -19.12 2.04
CA PHE A 39 21.39 -20.50 1.82
C PHE A 39 22.37 -20.97 2.91
N VAL A 40 22.07 -22.07 3.58
CA VAL A 40 22.90 -22.69 4.59
C VAL A 40 23.19 -24.13 4.23
N LYS A 41 24.47 -24.43 4.01
CA LYS A 41 24.93 -25.81 3.75
C LYS A 41 25.73 -26.28 4.97
N PRO A 42 25.14 -27.07 5.87
CA PRO A 42 25.87 -27.65 6.98
C PRO A 42 26.88 -28.69 6.47
N GLY A 43 28.00 -28.86 7.17
CA GLY A 43 29.04 -29.81 6.78
C GLY A 43 28.57 -31.28 6.74
N LYS A 44 27.53 -31.62 7.51
CA LYS A 44 26.78 -32.87 7.45
C LYS A 44 25.28 -32.55 7.44
N GLY A 45 24.57 -33.01 6.40
CA GLY A 45 23.11 -32.84 6.25
C GLY A 45 22.68 -32.15 4.95
N ASN A 46 21.37 -32.03 4.78
CA ASN A 46 20.78 -31.41 3.59
C ASN A 46 20.94 -29.89 3.61
N ALA A 47 21.09 -29.31 2.42
CA ALA A 47 21.04 -27.88 2.24
C ALA A 47 19.71 -27.30 2.74
N MET A 48 19.78 -26.15 3.42
CA MET A 48 18.61 -25.45 3.96
C MET A 48 18.55 -24.01 3.43
N TYR A 49 17.34 -23.55 3.19
CA TYR A 49 17.04 -22.19 2.73
C TYR A 49 16.21 -21.49 3.79
N LYS A 50 16.81 -20.54 4.50
CA LYS A 50 16.10 -19.69 5.46
C LYS A 50 15.52 -18.50 4.73
N CYS A 51 14.20 -18.35 4.75
CA CYS A 51 13.49 -17.30 4.03
C CYS A 51 12.72 -16.42 4.99
N LYS A 52 12.77 -15.09 4.77
CA LYS A 52 11.83 -14.13 5.34
C LYS A 52 10.79 -13.79 4.27
N LEU A 53 9.55 -13.93 4.62
CA LEU A 53 8.39 -13.81 3.75
C LEU A 53 7.45 -12.75 4.33
N LYS A 54 7.22 -11.66 3.62
CA LYS A 54 6.29 -10.61 4.03
C LYS A 54 4.93 -10.87 3.37
N SER A 55 3.88 -11.02 4.17
CA SER A 55 2.52 -11.10 3.66
C SER A 55 2.17 -9.82 2.88
N LEU A 56 1.64 -9.96 1.68
CA LEU A 56 1.20 -8.83 0.86
C LEU A 56 -0.19 -8.33 1.26
N THR A 57 -0.94 -9.12 2.02
CA THR A 57 -2.26 -8.74 2.55
C THR A 57 -2.17 -8.08 3.91
N ARG A 58 -1.37 -8.64 4.84
CA ARG A 58 -1.32 -8.22 6.25
C ARG A 58 -0.05 -7.47 6.64
N GLY A 59 0.96 -7.44 5.76
CA GLY A 59 2.26 -6.83 6.04
C GLY A 59 3.13 -7.59 7.06
N THR A 60 2.63 -8.65 7.68
CA THR A 60 3.36 -9.45 8.69
C THR A 60 4.51 -10.21 8.06
N VAL A 61 5.59 -10.42 8.83
CA VAL A 61 6.77 -11.14 8.38
C VAL A 61 6.82 -12.54 9.00
N LEU A 62 6.86 -13.55 8.12
CA LEU A 62 7.00 -14.96 8.47
C LEU A 62 8.42 -15.43 8.16
N GLN A 63 9.05 -16.15 9.07
CA GLN A 63 10.32 -16.83 8.82
C GLN A 63 10.08 -18.34 8.67
N ARG A 64 10.49 -18.89 7.52
CA ARG A 64 10.41 -20.34 7.25
C ARG A 64 11.75 -20.86 6.73
N THR A 65 12.04 -22.13 7.07
CA THR A 65 13.21 -22.85 6.56
C THR A 65 12.73 -24.00 5.66
N TYR A 66 13.26 -24.03 4.45
CA TYR A 66 12.97 -25.06 3.46
C TYR A 66 14.20 -25.95 3.26
N LYS A 67 13.98 -27.22 2.98
CA LYS A 67 15.04 -28.18 2.65
C LYS A 67 15.29 -28.19 1.14
N GLY A 68 16.48 -28.60 0.72
CA GLY A 68 16.75 -28.83 -0.70
C GLY A 68 15.74 -29.83 -1.28
N GLY A 69 15.04 -29.40 -2.35
CA GLY A 69 13.97 -30.17 -3.00
C GLY A 69 12.55 -29.75 -2.66
N ASP A 70 12.35 -28.91 -1.62
CA ASP A 70 11.04 -28.35 -1.34
C ASP A 70 10.61 -27.39 -2.47
N THR A 71 9.30 -27.20 -2.60
CA THR A 71 8.70 -26.34 -3.61
C THR A 71 7.72 -25.36 -2.98
N LEU A 72 7.55 -24.20 -3.61
CA LEU A 72 6.54 -23.21 -3.28
C LEU A 72 5.73 -22.85 -4.53
N GLU A 73 4.44 -22.65 -4.36
CA GLU A 73 3.59 -22.15 -5.44
C GLU A 73 3.88 -20.69 -5.73
N SER A 74 3.86 -20.31 -7.02
CA SER A 74 3.95 -18.90 -7.40
C SER A 74 2.65 -18.17 -7.05
N ALA A 75 2.74 -16.96 -6.52
CA ALA A 75 1.57 -16.11 -6.37
C ALA A 75 1.31 -15.33 -7.66
N ASP A 76 0.09 -15.39 -8.19
CA ASP A 76 -0.34 -14.53 -9.30
C ASP A 76 -0.64 -13.13 -8.76
N VAL A 77 0.40 -12.33 -8.65
CA VAL A 77 0.33 -10.96 -8.13
C VAL A 77 0.65 -10.00 -9.23
N GLU A 78 -0.29 -9.14 -9.54
CA GLU A 78 -0.19 -8.07 -10.54
C GLU A 78 -0.19 -6.70 -9.85
N GLU A 79 0.70 -5.81 -10.29
CA GLU A 79 0.68 -4.40 -9.89
C GLU A 79 0.11 -3.57 -11.04
N THR A 80 -0.89 -2.78 -10.76
CA THR A 80 -1.56 -1.95 -11.77
C THR A 80 -1.77 -0.52 -11.30
N ALA A 81 -1.68 0.42 -12.24
CA ALA A 81 -1.99 1.81 -11.98
C ALA A 81 -3.51 2.01 -12.03
N VAL A 82 -4.05 2.59 -10.98
CA VAL A 82 -5.47 2.89 -10.85
C VAL A 82 -5.66 4.37 -10.53
N GLN A 83 -6.82 4.89 -10.88
CA GLN A 83 -7.26 6.22 -10.51
C GLN A 83 -8.37 6.09 -9.46
N TYR A 84 -8.22 6.79 -8.36
CA TYR A 84 -9.29 6.94 -7.38
C TYR A 84 -10.41 7.80 -7.98
N LEU A 85 -11.65 7.32 -7.93
CA LEU A 85 -12.79 8.03 -8.49
C LEU A 85 -13.57 8.78 -7.40
N TYR A 86 -14.12 8.03 -6.45
CA TYR A 86 -14.94 8.58 -5.37
C TYR A 86 -15.10 7.58 -4.21
N ARG A 87 -15.61 8.10 -3.10
CA ARG A 87 -16.03 7.31 -1.95
C ARG A 87 -17.56 7.25 -1.89
N GLN A 88 -18.10 6.05 -1.66
CA GLN A 88 -19.52 5.83 -1.41
C GLN A 88 -19.66 5.12 -0.05
N MET A 89 -20.10 5.84 0.97
CA MET A 89 -20.12 5.35 2.36
C MET A 89 -18.74 4.83 2.82
N ASP A 90 -18.60 3.52 3.05
CA ASP A 90 -17.36 2.87 3.46
C ASP A 90 -16.63 2.14 2.30
N THR A 91 -17.06 2.38 1.07
CA THR A 91 -16.47 1.81 -0.14
C THR A 91 -15.75 2.87 -0.94
N PHE A 92 -14.53 2.57 -1.38
CA PHE A 92 -13.70 3.42 -2.22
C PHE A 92 -13.62 2.80 -3.61
N VAL A 93 -13.95 3.58 -4.63
CA VAL A 93 -14.01 3.12 -6.01
C VAL A 93 -12.79 3.61 -6.77
N PHE A 94 -12.13 2.67 -7.44
CA PHE A 94 -10.94 2.91 -8.26
C PHE A 94 -11.18 2.39 -9.67
N MET A 95 -10.53 2.98 -10.66
CA MET A 95 -10.58 2.55 -12.04
C MET A 95 -9.19 2.24 -12.56
N ASN A 96 -9.02 1.09 -13.17
CA ASN A 96 -7.79 0.75 -13.88
C ASN A 96 -7.62 1.69 -15.08
N LYS A 97 -6.48 2.34 -15.18
CA LYS A 97 -6.22 3.34 -16.26
C LYS A 97 -6.06 2.72 -17.64
N THR A 98 -5.86 1.41 -17.73
CA THR A 98 -5.64 0.71 -19.00
C THR A 98 -6.86 -0.09 -19.42
N SER A 99 -7.44 -0.90 -18.51
CA SER A 99 -8.60 -1.74 -18.80
C SER A 99 -9.94 -1.06 -18.56
N PHE A 100 -9.96 0.09 -17.86
CA PHE A 100 -11.15 0.81 -17.39
C PHE A 100 -12.05 -0.02 -16.46
N GLU A 101 -11.53 -1.12 -15.96
CA GLU A 101 -12.21 -1.95 -14.99
C GLU A 101 -12.24 -1.25 -13.62
N GLN A 102 -13.37 -1.34 -12.93
CA GLN A 102 -13.55 -0.72 -11.62
C GLN A 102 -13.32 -1.74 -10.52
N TYR A 103 -12.65 -1.29 -9.47
CA TYR A 103 -12.39 -2.04 -8.24
C TYR A 103 -12.98 -1.30 -7.05
N GLU A 104 -13.64 -2.04 -6.20
CA GLU A 104 -14.21 -1.53 -4.96
C GLU A 104 -13.41 -2.08 -3.77
N LEU A 105 -12.92 -1.17 -2.91
CA LEU A 105 -12.23 -1.53 -1.68
C LEU A 105 -13.01 -1.00 -0.49
N THR A 106 -13.08 -1.81 0.56
CA THR A 106 -13.63 -1.37 1.84
C THR A 106 -12.62 -0.47 2.56
N LYS A 107 -13.11 0.27 3.57
CA LYS A 107 -12.25 1.11 4.42
C LYS A 107 -11.13 0.31 5.08
N GLU A 108 -11.37 -0.95 5.47
CA GLU A 108 -10.37 -1.83 6.06
C GLU A 108 -9.27 -2.23 5.07
N GLN A 109 -9.61 -2.38 3.78
CA GLN A 109 -8.63 -2.70 2.73
C GLN A 109 -7.79 -1.50 2.32
N VAL A 110 -8.37 -0.30 2.38
CA VAL A 110 -7.65 0.96 2.11
C VAL A 110 -6.81 1.37 3.32
N ASP A 111 -7.19 0.92 4.54
CA ASP A 111 -6.53 1.23 5.81
C ASP A 111 -6.39 2.74 6.01
N ASP A 112 -5.34 3.20 6.68
CA ASP A 112 -5.08 4.61 6.95
C ASP A 112 -4.82 5.46 5.68
N ASN A 113 -4.65 4.83 4.52
CA ASN A 113 -4.43 5.54 3.26
C ASN A 113 -5.62 6.39 2.79
N TRP A 114 -6.83 6.15 3.31
CA TRP A 114 -8.02 6.90 2.92
C TRP A 114 -7.91 8.41 3.16
N VAL A 115 -7.12 8.83 4.16
CA VAL A 115 -6.90 10.25 4.50
C VAL A 115 -6.18 11.03 3.40
N TYR A 116 -5.49 10.32 2.49
CA TYR A 116 -4.73 10.91 1.39
C TYR A 116 -5.49 10.91 0.06
N LEU A 117 -6.60 10.14 -0.05
CA LEU A 117 -7.29 9.93 -1.32
C LEU A 117 -8.11 11.15 -1.73
N LYS A 118 -7.69 11.76 -2.81
CA LYS A 118 -8.38 12.87 -3.47
C LYS A 118 -8.92 12.40 -4.82
N ASP A 119 -10.13 12.87 -5.19
CA ASP A 119 -10.76 12.51 -6.46
C ASP A 119 -9.84 12.74 -7.65
N GLY A 120 -9.76 11.75 -8.52
CA GLY A 120 -8.88 11.75 -9.68
C GLY A 120 -7.41 11.39 -9.41
N MET A 121 -7.04 11.05 -8.17
CA MET A 121 -5.67 10.71 -7.80
C MET A 121 -5.23 9.38 -8.40
N ASP A 122 -4.00 9.35 -8.92
CA ASP A 122 -3.35 8.13 -9.38
C ASP A 122 -2.74 7.36 -8.22
N CYS A 123 -3.06 6.06 -8.12
CA CYS A 123 -2.55 5.16 -7.10
C CYS A 123 -1.97 3.89 -7.73
N GLN A 124 -1.19 3.14 -6.97
CA GLN A 124 -0.76 1.78 -7.33
C GLN A 124 -1.59 0.76 -6.55
N MET A 125 -2.12 -0.22 -7.26
CA MET A 125 -2.92 -1.30 -6.68
C MET A 125 -2.23 -2.63 -6.91
N VAL A 126 -2.23 -3.47 -5.89
CA VAL A 126 -1.76 -4.85 -5.98
C VAL A 126 -2.98 -5.77 -6.05
N LEU A 127 -3.05 -6.56 -7.11
CA LEU A 127 -4.07 -7.58 -7.31
C LEU A 127 -3.47 -8.96 -7.02
N PHE A 128 -4.23 -9.82 -6.38
CA PHE A 128 -3.91 -11.23 -6.22
C PHE A 128 -5.07 -12.06 -6.75
N ASN A 129 -4.80 -12.90 -7.75
CA ASN A 129 -5.83 -13.64 -8.49
C ASN A 129 -6.94 -12.72 -9.03
N GLY A 130 -6.58 -11.50 -9.45
CA GLY A 130 -7.52 -10.49 -9.96
C GLY A 130 -8.29 -9.70 -8.90
N LEU A 131 -8.13 -10.02 -7.61
CA LEU A 131 -8.78 -9.29 -6.51
C LEU A 131 -7.82 -8.26 -5.88
N PRO A 132 -8.28 -7.06 -5.56
CA PRO A 132 -7.46 -6.05 -4.93
C PRO A 132 -7.11 -6.43 -3.49
N ILE A 133 -5.82 -6.38 -3.13
CA ILE A 133 -5.33 -6.71 -1.79
C ILE A 133 -4.61 -5.56 -1.09
N THR A 134 -4.03 -4.64 -1.85
CA THR A 134 -3.28 -3.51 -1.28
C THR A 134 -3.38 -2.32 -2.21
N LEU A 135 -3.54 -1.14 -1.63
CA LEU A 135 -3.50 0.14 -2.30
C LEU A 135 -2.32 0.96 -1.76
N THR A 136 -1.59 1.61 -2.66
CA THR A 136 -0.50 2.51 -2.30
C THR A 136 -0.73 3.86 -2.99
N PRO A 137 -0.98 4.94 -2.24
CA PRO A 137 -1.05 6.29 -2.79
C PRO A 137 0.33 6.75 -3.26
N PRO A 138 0.44 7.84 -4.04
CA PRO A 138 1.72 8.44 -4.37
C PRO A 138 2.44 8.90 -3.11
N ASN A 139 3.78 8.95 -3.13
CA ASN A 139 4.61 9.30 -1.96
C ASN A 139 4.30 10.67 -1.37
N HIS A 140 3.74 11.56 -2.17
CA HIS A 140 3.36 12.92 -1.76
C HIS A 140 1.99 13.26 -2.32
N VAL A 141 1.19 13.93 -1.50
CA VAL A 141 -0.12 14.43 -1.90
C VAL A 141 -0.25 15.92 -1.55
N GLU A 142 -0.99 16.63 -2.38
CA GLU A 142 -1.33 18.04 -2.17
C GLU A 142 -2.81 18.13 -1.81
N LEU A 143 -3.07 18.56 -0.57
CA LEU A 143 -4.41 18.61 0.00
C LEU A 143 -4.75 20.02 0.42
N LYS A 144 -5.96 20.45 0.11
CA LYS A 144 -6.49 21.73 0.55
C LYS A 144 -6.94 21.62 2.00
N VAL A 145 -6.56 22.60 2.82
CA VAL A 145 -7.04 22.73 4.21
C VAL A 145 -8.47 23.23 4.19
N GLU A 146 -9.39 22.41 4.67
CA GLU A 146 -10.82 22.73 4.75
C GLU A 146 -11.19 23.36 6.09
N TYR A 147 -10.53 22.92 7.18
CA TYR A 147 -10.75 23.45 8.51
C TYR A 147 -9.43 23.52 9.28
N CYS A 148 -9.25 24.59 10.03
CA CYS A 148 -8.15 24.72 10.99
C CYS A 148 -8.69 25.33 12.28
N GLU A 149 -8.22 24.86 13.43
CA GLU A 149 -8.48 25.53 14.70
C GLU A 149 -7.89 26.94 14.69
N PRO A 150 -8.63 27.97 15.20
CA PRO A 150 -8.08 29.29 15.35
C PRO A 150 -6.87 29.19 16.28
N GLY A 151 -5.68 29.55 15.76
CA GLY A 151 -4.44 29.48 16.53
C GLY A 151 -4.56 30.36 17.78
N VAL A 152 -4.37 29.78 18.95
CA VAL A 152 -4.20 30.52 20.19
C VAL A 152 -2.92 31.32 20.06
N ARG A 153 -3.01 32.64 19.93
CA ARG A 153 -1.86 33.55 20.01
C ARG A 153 -1.33 33.52 21.45
N GLY A 154 -0.40 32.65 21.69
CA GLY A 154 0.38 32.57 22.92
C GLY A 154 1.84 32.69 22.59
N ASP A 155 2.53 33.57 23.30
CA ASP A 155 3.91 34.03 23.21
C ASP A 155 4.95 33.06 22.61
N THR A 156 5.77 33.60 21.70
CA THR A 156 7.20 33.34 21.47
C THR A 156 7.71 31.88 21.59
N ALA A 157 7.13 30.92 20.86
CA ALA A 157 7.80 29.64 20.67
C ALA A 157 7.93 29.35 19.17
N THR A 158 9.17 29.20 18.74
CA THR A 158 9.63 29.01 17.36
C THR A 158 9.28 27.66 16.77
N ASN A 159 8.20 26.99 17.15
CA ASN A 159 7.73 25.72 16.56
C ASN A 159 6.30 25.37 17.02
N VAL A 160 5.38 26.34 16.96
CA VAL A 160 3.99 26.06 17.30
C VAL A 160 3.34 25.33 16.11
N THR A 161 2.87 24.11 16.35
CA THR A 161 2.09 23.32 15.41
C THR A 161 0.62 23.34 15.78
N LYS A 162 -0.25 23.07 14.82
CA LYS A 162 -1.69 22.89 15.01
C LYS A 162 -2.22 21.74 14.15
N THR A 163 -3.37 21.21 14.53
CA THR A 163 -4.07 20.23 13.71
C THR A 163 -4.98 20.94 12.71
N VAL A 164 -4.94 20.48 11.48
CA VAL A 164 -5.84 20.93 10.41
C VAL A 164 -6.56 19.74 9.81
N LYS A 165 -7.77 19.97 9.29
CA LYS A 165 -8.53 18.98 8.56
C LYS A 165 -8.46 19.31 7.06
N ALA A 166 -8.05 18.33 6.26
CA ALA A 166 -7.97 18.45 4.81
C ALA A 166 -9.30 18.12 4.12
N GLU A 167 -9.41 18.46 2.84
CA GLU A 167 -10.56 18.20 1.96
C GLU A 167 -10.96 16.70 1.89
N THR A 168 -10.02 15.80 2.16
CA THR A 168 -10.24 14.35 2.25
C THR A 168 -10.89 13.90 3.57
N GLY A 169 -10.98 14.82 4.54
CA GLY A 169 -11.40 14.53 5.90
C GLY A 169 -10.28 14.05 6.82
N GLY A 170 -9.06 13.89 6.30
CA GLY A 170 -7.87 13.54 7.09
C GLY A 170 -7.39 14.69 7.96
N GLU A 171 -6.82 14.37 9.13
CA GLU A 171 -6.25 15.33 10.06
C GLU A 171 -4.72 15.28 10.02
N PHE A 172 -4.09 16.46 9.94
CA PHE A 172 -2.65 16.60 9.81
C PHE A 172 -2.10 17.64 10.76
N ILE A 173 -0.90 17.38 11.29
CA ILE A 173 -0.17 18.34 12.14
C ILE A 173 0.67 19.23 11.23
N VAL A 174 0.45 20.54 11.30
CA VAL A 174 1.11 21.53 10.46
C VAL A 174 1.60 22.71 11.29
N PRO A 175 2.54 23.54 10.78
CA PRO A 175 2.93 24.79 11.42
C PRO A 175 1.75 25.74 11.61
N SER A 176 1.78 26.55 12.66
CA SER A 176 0.68 27.45 13.06
C SER A 176 0.29 28.51 12.02
N PHE A 177 1.20 28.85 11.09
CA PHE A 177 0.94 29.83 10.04
C PHE A 177 0.05 29.32 8.90
N ILE A 178 -0.22 28.01 8.81
CA ILE A 178 -1.11 27.44 7.80
C ILE A 178 -2.55 27.86 8.09
N ASN A 179 -3.27 28.31 7.08
CA ASN A 179 -4.65 28.78 7.18
C ASN A 179 -5.61 27.91 6.37
N MET A 180 -6.89 28.07 6.65
CA MET A 180 -7.95 27.49 5.84
C MET A 180 -7.84 27.99 4.39
N GLY A 181 -7.92 27.06 3.44
CA GLY A 181 -7.73 27.33 2.01
C GLY A 181 -6.30 27.14 1.51
N ASP A 182 -5.30 27.07 2.38
CA ASP A 182 -3.92 26.76 1.98
C ASP A 182 -3.82 25.33 1.42
N ILE A 183 -2.92 25.11 0.46
CA ILE A 183 -2.60 23.79 -0.06
C ILE A 183 -1.35 23.28 0.65
N ILE A 184 -1.47 22.16 1.35
CA ILE A 184 -0.39 21.53 2.09
C ILE A 184 0.08 20.28 1.36
N ARG A 185 1.39 20.06 1.35
CA ARG A 185 2.03 18.86 0.82
C ARG A 185 2.38 17.93 1.96
N ILE A 186 1.90 16.69 1.89
CA ILE A 186 2.07 15.65 2.92
C ILE A 186 2.84 14.48 2.33
N ASP A 187 3.78 13.91 3.08
CA ASP A 187 4.39 12.61 2.78
C ASP A 187 3.44 11.51 3.23
N THR A 188 2.95 10.69 2.31
CA THR A 188 1.95 9.64 2.61
C THR A 188 2.50 8.45 3.39
N ARG A 189 3.83 8.31 3.47
CA ARG A 189 4.50 7.21 4.19
C ARG A 189 4.67 7.51 5.68
N THR A 190 4.82 8.80 6.03
CA THR A 190 5.07 9.25 7.41
C THR A 190 3.91 10.07 7.96
N GLY A 191 3.03 10.61 7.11
CA GLY A 191 1.99 11.55 7.48
C GLY A 191 2.51 12.96 7.78
N GLU A 192 3.79 13.23 7.50
CA GLU A 192 4.43 14.49 7.86
C GLU A 192 4.16 15.59 6.83
N TYR A 193 4.00 16.80 7.35
CA TYR A 193 3.92 18.00 6.53
C TYR A 193 5.29 18.33 5.92
N LEU A 194 5.33 18.46 4.60
CA LEU A 194 6.54 18.81 3.85
C LEU A 194 6.64 20.28 3.46
N GLY A 195 5.51 20.96 3.29
CA GLY A 195 5.51 22.35 2.88
C GLY A 195 4.14 22.84 2.45
N ARG A 196 4.04 24.15 2.22
CA ARG A 196 2.88 24.80 1.60
C ARG A 196 3.18 25.01 0.12
N THR A 197 2.25 24.59 -0.74
CA THR A 197 2.32 24.86 -2.18
C THR A 197 1.62 26.18 -2.46
N SER A 198 2.27 27.06 -3.21
CA SER A 198 1.65 28.29 -3.71
C SER A 198 0.71 27.93 -4.86
N SER A 199 -0.51 28.42 -4.82
CA SER A 199 -1.45 28.39 -5.96
C SER A 199 -0.89 29.20 -7.12
#